data_b3adf60d7599c463813cc1b9b382e413
#
_entry.id   b3adf60d7599c463813cc1b9b382e413
#
_cell.length_a   1.000
_cell.length_b   1.000
_cell.length_c   1.000
_cell.angle_alpha   90.00
_cell.angle_beta   90.00
_cell.angle_gamma   90.00
#
_symmetry.space_group_name_H-M   'P 1'
#
loop_
_entity.id
_entity.type
_entity.pdbx_description
1 polymer ?
#
loop_
_entity_poly.entity_id
_entity_poly.type
_entity_poly.pdbx_seq_one_letter_code
_entity_poly.pdbx_strand_id
1 'polypeptide(L)'
;RGATFAAGRQMGKTLVLPLLHNKATAKPIFTQGASGAFVLTNGVRGSLKQTDFEWCSWSKSDCISFTLDLQKDENIHTFTLGSITVYGMAVHKPESISVALSSDNVNFTEVGEKHFTPEEIFREGTYVEDLKFDLGTAKARYVRVTARGVGKCPPDHVRPGQEARIFFDEIIVE
;
A
#
# COMPACT_ATOMS: atom_id res chain seq x y z
N ARG A 1 10.48 15.72 -12.78
CA ARG A 1 10.09 17.12 -12.98
C ARG A 1 9.02 17.18 -14.06
N GLY A 2 7.95 17.93 -13.82
CA GLY A 2 6.86 18.14 -14.79
C GLY A 2 6.51 19.62 -14.90
N ALA A 3 6.01 20.04 -16.04
CA ALA A 3 5.50 21.38 -16.26
C ALA A 3 4.40 21.33 -17.33
N THR A 4 3.46 22.26 -17.26
CA THR A 4 2.40 22.41 -18.26
C THR A 4 2.88 23.35 -19.36
N PHE A 5 2.69 22.95 -20.61
CA PHE A 5 3.04 23.74 -21.79
C PHE A 5 1.81 23.99 -22.67
N ALA A 6 1.74 25.15 -23.26
CA ALA A 6 0.80 25.50 -24.32
C ALA A 6 1.55 26.27 -25.40
N ALA A 7 1.35 25.90 -26.67
CA ALA A 7 2.05 26.48 -27.82
C ALA A 7 3.59 26.57 -27.66
N GLY A 8 4.19 25.56 -27.04
CA GLY A 8 5.62 25.49 -26.77
C GLY A 8 6.10 26.37 -25.59
N ARG A 9 5.21 27.12 -24.95
CA ARG A 9 5.54 27.97 -23.82
C ARG A 9 5.12 27.33 -22.50
N GLN A 10 6.01 27.33 -21.50
CA GLN A 10 5.67 26.87 -20.15
C GLN A 10 4.61 27.78 -19.51
N MET A 11 3.46 27.22 -19.11
CA MET A 11 2.32 27.92 -18.56
C MET A 11 2.26 27.92 -17.04
N GLY A 12 3.15 27.22 -16.37
CA GLY A 12 3.14 27.14 -14.89
C GLY A 12 4.54 26.91 -14.32
N LYS A 13 4.61 26.88 -12.99
CA LYS A 13 5.85 26.52 -12.30
C LYS A 13 6.21 25.06 -12.56
N THR A 14 7.48 24.78 -12.71
CA THR A 14 7.96 23.39 -12.76
C THR A 14 7.64 22.71 -11.44
N LEU A 15 6.89 21.62 -11.50
CA LEU A 15 6.66 20.75 -10.35
C LEU A 15 7.84 19.78 -10.23
N VAL A 16 8.45 19.75 -9.05
CA VAL A 16 9.49 18.78 -8.70
C VAL A 16 8.89 17.85 -7.66
N LEU A 17 8.59 16.61 -8.05
CA LEU A 17 8.17 15.56 -7.13
C LEU A 17 9.40 14.73 -6.77
N PRO A 18 9.70 14.52 -5.48
CA PRO A 18 10.67 13.52 -5.07
C PRO A 18 10.07 12.13 -5.38
N LEU A 19 10.70 11.36 -6.26
CA LEU A 19 10.32 9.98 -6.49
C LEU A 19 11.19 9.06 -5.63
N LEU A 20 10.54 8.16 -4.91
CA LEU A 20 11.21 7.06 -4.22
C LEU A 20 11.61 6.02 -5.28
N HIS A 21 12.91 5.82 -5.44
CA HIS A 21 13.41 4.81 -6.35
C HIS A 21 13.93 3.61 -5.56
N ASN A 22 13.28 2.47 -5.73
CA ASN A 22 13.61 1.21 -5.07
C ASN A 22 13.35 0.03 -6.02
N LYS A 23 13.55 -1.22 -5.59
CA LYS A 23 13.36 -2.41 -6.44
C LYS A 23 11.93 -2.60 -6.95
N ALA A 24 10.93 -2.06 -6.24
CA ALA A 24 9.52 -2.14 -6.65
C ALA A 24 9.12 -1.05 -7.65
N THR A 25 9.90 0.02 -7.81
CA THR A 25 9.52 1.18 -8.64
C THR A 25 9.23 0.77 -10.09
N ALA A 26 8.07 1.17 -10.59
CA ALA A 26 7.54 0.86 -11.93
C ALA A 26 7.38 -0.64 -12.23
N LYS A 27 7.26 -1.48 -11.20
CA LYS A 27 7.04 -2.93 -11.36
C LYS A 27 5.56 -3.27 -11.43
N PRO A 28 5.19 -4.33 -12.19
CA PRO A 28 3.80 -4.77 -12.31
C PRO A 28 3.20 -5.24 -10.99
N ILE A 29 1.94 -4.87 -10.76
CA ILE A 29 1.09 -5.36 -9.66
C ILE A 29 -0.07 -6.15 -10.24
N PHE A 30 -0.29 -7.36 -9.73
CA PHE A 30 -1.43 -8.21 -10.05
C PHE A 30 -2.38 -8.25 -8.85
N THR A 31 -3.60 -7.76 -9.03
CA THR A 31 -4.63 -7.71 -7.98
C THR A 31 -6.01 -7.71 -8.60
N GLN A 32 -7.04 -7.99 -7.79
CA GLN A 32 -8.45 -7.89 -8.18
C GLN A 32 -9.17 -6.88 -7.28
N GLY A 33 -10.15 -6.18 -7.84
CA GLY A 33 -11.01 -5.24 -7.10
C GLY A 33 -10.31 -3.97 -6.61
N ALA A 34 -9.06 -3.73 -7.01
CA ALA A 34 -8.33 -2.53 -6.65
C ALA A 34 -8.69 -1.35 -7.57
N SER A 35 -8.71 -0.16 -7.00
CA SER A 35 -8.72 1.10 -7.74
C SER A 35 -7.36 1.79 -7.56
N GLY A 36 -6.68 2.06 -8.66
CA GLY A 36 -5.39 2.75 -8.64
C GLY A 36 -4.19 1.88 -8.27
N ALA A 37 -4.19 0.58 -8.59
CA ALA A 37 -3.08 -0.33 -8.21
C ALA A 37 -1.68 0.13 -8.69
N PHE A 38 -1.60 0.92 -9.77
CA PHE A 38 -0.35 1.47 -10.28
C PHE A 38 0.36 2.40 -9.28
N VAL A 39 -0.36 3.01 -8.34
CA VAL A 39 0.23 3.92 -7.34
C VAL A 39 1.12 3.17 -6.34
N LEU A 40 0.91 1.85 -6.19
CA LEU A 40 1.72 1.03 -5.28
C LEU A 40 3.21 0.94 -5.69
N THR A 41 3.55 1.35 -6.92
CA THR A 41 4.92 1.26 -7.45
C THR A 41 5.33 2.48 -8.26
N ASN A 42 4.63 3.61 -8.16
CA ASN A 42 4.90 4.80 -8.95
C ASN A 42 6.00 5.71 -8.36
N GLY A 43 6.49 5.39 -7.16
CA GLY A 43 7.52 6.14 -6.45
C GLY A 43 7.01 7.37 -5.72
N VAL A 44 5.69 7.54 -5.56
CA VAL A 44 5.09 8.72 -4.91
C VAL A 44 4.29 8.31 -3.68
N ARG A 45 4.56 8.94 -2.55
CA ARG A 45 3.81 8.71 -1.30
C ARG A 45 2.50 9.48 -1.29
N GLY A 46 1.47 8.85 -0.75
CA GLY A 46 0.19 9.49 -0.49
C GLY A 46 0.27 10.56 0.61
N SER A 47 -0.57 11.57 0.50
CA SER A 47 -0.70 12.61 1.53
C SER A 47 -1.67 12.19 2.65
N LEU A 48 -1.86 13.05 3.66
CA LEU A 48 -2.86 12.86 4.72
C LEU A 48 -4.33 12.94 4.24
N LYS A 49 -4.57 12.98 2.92
CA LYS A 49 -5.90 13.00 2.34
C LYS A 49 -6.17 11.68 1.60
N GLN A 50 -7.06 10.84 2.12
CA GLN A 50 -7.43 9.57 1.50
C GLN A 50 -8.07 9.72 0.10
N THR A 51 -8.40 10.95 -0.31
CA THR A 51 -8.94 11.25 -1.65
C THR A 51 -7.86 11.62 -2.66
N ASP A 52 -6.59 11.64 -2.27
CA ASP A 52 -5.50 11.83 -3.20
C ASP A 52 -5.41 10.64 -4.15
N PHE A 53 -4.97 10.89 -5.38
CA PHE A 53 -4.81 9.86 -6.40
C PHE A 53 -3.68 8.87 -6.11
N GLU A 54 -2.85 9.14 -5.08
CA GLU A 54 -1.72 8.30 -4.67
C GLU A 54 -2.13 7.20 -3.66
N TRP A 55 -3.42 7.01 -3.43
CA TRP A 55 -3.94 5.94 -2.59
C TRP A 55 -4.62 4.87 -3.41
N CYS A 56 -4.11 3.64 -3.32
CA CYS A 56 -4.79 2.45 -3.82
C CYS A 56 -5.83 1.97 -2.81
N SER A 57 -7.05 1.71 -3.26
CA SER A 57 -8.13 1.19 -2.42
C SER A 57 -8.80 0.00 -3.05
N TRP A 58 -9.52 -0.79 -2.25
CA TRP A 58 -10.28 -1.95 -2.72
C TRP A 58 -11.76 -1.77 -2.48
N SER A 59 -12.57 -2.27 -3.41
CA SER A 59 -14.04 -2.24 -3.31
C SER A 59 -14.57 -3.09 -2.15
N LYS A 60 -13.82 -4.13 -1.76
CA LYS A 60 -14.04 -4.96 -0.58
C LYS A 60 -12.72 -5.10 0.15
N SER A 61 -12.73 -4.87 1.45
CA SER A 61 -11.51 -4.90 2.28
C SER A 61 -11.46 -6.07 3.27
N ASP A 62 -12.38 -7.03 3.19
CA ASP A 62 -12.38 -8.20 4.09
C ASP A 62 -11.10 -9.02 3.94
N CYS A 63 -10.69 -9.24 2.69
CA CYS A 63 -9.44 -9.90 2.38
C CYS A 63 -8.89 -9.34 1.06
N ILE A 64 -7.79 -8.65 1.14
CA ILE A 64 -7.08 -8.04 0.01
C ILE A 64 -5.86 -8.90 -0.30
N SER A 65 -5.63 -9.19 -1.58
CA SER A 65 -4.39 -9.80 -2.01
C SER A 65 -3.87 -9.15 -3.29
N PHE A 66 -2.56 -8.89 -3.32
CA PHE A 66 -1.87 -8.45 -4.53
C PHE A 66 -0.47 -9.06 -4.61
N THR A 67 0.03 -9.20 -5.82
CA THR A 67 1.37 -9.73 -6.10
C THR A 67 2.17 -8.72 -6.91
N LEU A 68 3.32 -8.33 -6.40
CA LEU A 68 4.33 -7.56 -7.08
C LEU A 68 5.25 -8.51 -7.86
N ASP A 69 5.49 -8.25 -9.15
CA ASP A 69 6.50 -8.93 -9.96
C ASP A 69 7.75 -8.04 -10.11
N LEU A 70 8.84 -8.38 -9.46
CA LEU A 70 10.12 -7.69 -9.59
C LEU A 70 10.78 -7.92 -10.96
N GLN A 71 10.18 -8.77 -11.81
CA GLN A 71 10.60 -9.15 -13.16
C GLN A 71 11.86 -10.01 -13.24
N LYS A 72 12.58 -10.15 -12.15
CA LYS A 72 13.73 -11.04 -11.96
C LYS A 72 13.88 -11.38 -10.47
N ASP A 73 14.64 -12.42 -10.18
CA ASP A 73 15.03 -12.68 -8.79
C ASP A 73 15.91 -11.55 -8.24
N GLU A 74 15.49 -10.97 -7.13
CA GLU A 74 16.20 -9.93 -6.39
C GLU A 74 16.52 -10.40 -4.98
N ASN A 75 17.62 -9.92 -4.41
CA ASN A 75 17.85 -10.04 -2.98
C ASN A 75 16.97 -8.99 -2.26
N ILE A 76 16.19 -9.43 -1.29
CA ILE A 76 15.23 -8.61 -0.56
C ILE A 76 15.60 -8.66 0.92
N HIS A 77 15.86 -7.50 1.52
CA HIS A 77 16.16 -7.37 2.94
C HIS A 77 14.98 -6.80 3.71
N THR A 78 14.31 -5.81 3.13
CA THR A 78 13.15 -5.18 3.75
C THR A 78 12.01 -5.04 2.75
N PHE A 79 10.79 -5.12 3.26
CA PHE A 79 9.56 -4.77 2.54
C PHE A 79 8.80 -3.74 3.39
N THR A 80 8.40 -2.63 2.78
CA THR A 80 7.62 -1.59 3.43
C THR A 80 6.41 -1.26 2.56
N LEU A 81 5.25 -1.10 3.18
CA LEU A 81 4.00 -0.70 2.55
C LEU A 81 3.38 0.46 3.34
N GLY A 82 3.12 1.58 2.68
CA GLY A 82 2.46 2.68 3.33
C GLY A 82 0.96 2.47 3.47
N SER A 83 0.41 2.89 4.60
CA SER A 83 -1.01 2.80 4.92
C SER A 83 -1.50 4.11 5.53
N ILE A 84 -2.74 4.50 5.24
CA ILE A 84 -3.37 5.66 5.87
C ILE A 84 -4.51 5.22 6.79
N THR A 85 -4.61 5.86 7.95
CA THR A 85 -5.80 5.86 8.78
C THR A 85 -6.49 7.23 8.69
N VAL A 86 -7.81 7.22 8.49
CA VAL A 86 -8.68 8.41 8.63
C VAL A 86 -9.92 7.96 9.40
N TYR A 87 -9.83 8.04 10.74
CA TYR A 87 -10.83 7.51 11.66
C TYR A 87 -12.25 7.99 11.30
N GLY A 88 -12.45 9.30 11.14
CA GLY A 88 -13.74 9.88 10.80
C GLY A 88 -14.31 9.46 9.43
N MET A 89 -13.54 8.74 8.59
CA MET A 89 -13.95 8.27 7.27
C MET A 89 -14.02 6.74 7.16
N ALA A 90 -13.91 6.02 8.29
CA ALA A 90 -13.85 4.56 8.35
C ALA A 90 -12.73 3.98 7.45
N VAL A 91 -11.58 4.66 7.41
CA VAL A 91 -10.37 4.18 6.76
C VAL A 91 -9.38 3.78 7.85
N HIS A 92 -8.99 2.52 7.86
CA HIS A 92 -8.19 1.94 8.94
C HIS A 92 -7.09 1.04 8.39
N LYS A 93 -6.06 0.79 9.21
CA LYS A 93 -5.11 -0.28 8.91
C LYS A 93 -5.81 -1.66 8.97
N PRO A 94 -5.26 -2.69 8.33
CA PRO A 94 -5.82 -4.03 8.40
C PRO A 94 -5.76 -4.62 9.83
N GLU A 95 -6.56 -5.66 10.10
CA GLU A 95 -6.44 -6.51 11.28
C GLU A 95 -5.14 -7.32 11.26
N SER A 96 -4.82 -7.85 10.09
CA SER A 96 -3.54 -8.52 9.86
C SER A 96 -3.05 -8.28 8.44
N ILE A 97 -1.72 -8.41 8.27
CA ILE A 97 -1.07 -8.33 6.97
C ILE A 97 0.10 -9.30 6.96
N SER A 98 0.19 -10.10 5.90
CA SER A 98 1.31 -11.01 5.67
C SER A 98 2.01 -10.75 4.34
N VAL A 99 3.30 -11.11 4.31
CA VAL A 99 4.17 -11.02 3.14
C VAL A 99 4.70 -12.42 2.84
N ALA A 100 4.55 -12.86 1.59
CA ALA A 100 5.06 -14.14 1.11
C ALA A 100 5.88 -13.94 -0.16
N LEU A 101 6.93 -14.73 -0.32
CA LEU A 101 7.89 -14.66 -1.41
C LEU A 101 7.81 -15.90 -2.30
N SER A 102 8.07 -15.71 -3.61
CA SER A 102 8.14 -16.78 -4.59
C SER A 102 9.09 -16.45 -5.73
N SER A 103 9.73 -17.46 -6.33
CA SER A 103 10.48 -17.29 -7.58
C SER A 103 9.68 -17.74 -8.82
N ASP A 104 8.59 -18.49 -8.66
CA ASP A 104 7.80 -19.08 -9.75
C ASP A 104 6.35 -18.59 -9.85
N ASN A 105 5.91 -17.73 -8.92
CA ASN A 105 4.53 -17.23 -8.80
C ASN A 105 3.48 -18.32 -8.50
N VAL A 106 3.91 -19.49 -8.07
CA VAL A 106 3.05 -20.63 -7.73
C VAL A 106 3.26 -21.02 -6.26
N ASN A 107 4.50 -21.31 -5.91
CA ASN A 107 4.90 -21.73 -4.57
C ASN A 107 5.35 -20.51 -3.76
N PHE A 108 4.51 -20.08 -2.83
CA PHE A 108 4.80 -18.95 -1.96
C PHE A 108 5.14 -19.42 -0.55
N THR A 109 6.22 -18.85 0.01
CA THR A 109 6.62 -19.04 1.40
C THR A 109 6.36 -17.74 2.16
N GLU A 110 5.56 -17.79 3.22
CA GLU A 110 5.36 -16.65 4.11
C GLU A 110 6.64 -16.32 4.85
N VAL A 111 7.01 -15.05 4.86
CA VAL A 111 8.26 -14.54 5.44
C VAL A 111 8.03 -13.48 6.51
N GLY A 112 6.81 -13.02 6.67
CA GLY A 112 6.46 -12.08 7.71
C GLY A 112 4.97 -11.86 7.83
N GLU A 113 4.50 -11.72 9.07
CA GLU A 113 3.12 -11.39 9.41
C GLU A 113 3.08 -10.34 10.53
N LYS A 114 2.07 -9.48 10.50
CA LYS A 114 1.75 -8.52 11.56
C LYS A 114 0.27 -8.59 11.87
N HIS A 115 -0.05 -8.53 13.15
CA HIS A 115 -1.39 -8.37 13.68
C HIS A 115 -1.48 -7.05 14.43
N PHE A 116 -2.62 -6.39 14.35
CA PHE A 116 -2.87 -5.13 15.02
C PHE A 116 -4.02 -5.27 16.00
N THR A 117 -3.88 -4.64 17.17
CA THR A 117 -4.94 -4.64 18.18
C THR A 117 -6.09 -3.70 17.78
N PRO A 118 -7.31 -3.89 18.33
CA PRO A 118 -8.40 -2.96 18.09
C PRO A 118 -8.03 -1.49 18.40
N GLU A 119 -7.25 -1.25 19.45
CA GLU A 119 -6.79 0.09 19.84
C GLU A 119 -5.87 0.71 18.79
N GLU A 120 -5.01 -0.11 18.15
CA GLU A 120 -4.14 0.36 17.07
C GLU A 120 -4.93 0.64 15.79
N ILE A 121 -5.92 -0.21 15.48
CA ILE A 121 -6.73 -0.12 14.26
C ILE A 121 -7.67 1.09 14.34
N PHE A 122 -8.39 1.24 15.45
CA PHE A 122 -9.41 2.28 15.66
C PHE A 122 -8.87 3.52 16.39
N ARG A 123 -7.55 3.73 16.38
CA ARG A 123 -6.95 4.95 16.93
C ARG A 123 -7.51 6.17 16.21
N GLU A 124 -8.01 7.14 16.99
CA GLU A 124 -8.57 8.38 16.46
C GLU A 124 -7.52 9.23 15.75
N GLY A 125 -7.98 9.99 14.75
CA GLY A 125 -7.14 10.92 14.00
C GLY A 125 -6.96 10.56 12.53
N THR A 126 -5.97 11.25 11.92
CA THR A 126 -5.54 11.01 10.54
C THR A 126 -4.03 10.93 10.51
N TYR A 127 -3.49 9.83 10.01
CA TYR A 127 -2.04 9.62 9.94
C TYR A 127 -1.67 8.58 8.89
N VAL A 128 -0.46 8.70 8.38
CA VAL A 128 0.17 7.74 7.47
C VAL A 128 1.21 6.96 8.26
N GLU A 129 1.27 5.65 8.06
CA GLU A 129 2.21 4.74 8.73
C GLU A 129 2.86 3.81 7.72
N ASP A 130 4.10 3.43 7.99
CA ASP A 130 4.83 2.42 7.25
C ASP A 130 4.70 1.05 7.92
N LEU A 131 4.09 0.10 7.23
CA LEU A 131 4.03 -1.31 7.63
C LEU A 131 5.32 -1.99 7.15
N LYS A 132 6.36 -1.96 7.99
CA LYS A 132 7.69 -2.44 7.66
C LYS A 132 7.90 -3.88 8.12
N PHE A 133 8.50 -4.70 7.24
CA PHE A 133 8.92 -6.08 7.47
C PHE A 133 10.43 -6.19 7.25
N ASP A 134 11.13 -6.76 8.21
CA ASP A 134 12.51 -7.19 8.07
C ASP A 134 12.50 -8.66 7.60
N LEU A 135 13.02 -8.90 6.43
CA LEU A 135 13.01 -10.20 5.77
C LEU A 135 14.39 -10.87 5.82
N GLY A 136 15.34 -10.25 6.53
CA GLY A 136 16.73 -10.73 6.59
C GLY A 136 17.40 -10.67 5.22
N THR A 137 17.76 -11.85 4.69
CA THR A 137 18.27 -11.98 3.32
C THR A 137 17.46 -13.06 2.61
N ALA A 138 16.51 -12.64 1.83
CA ALA A 138 15.69 -13.53 1.01
C ALA A 138 15.93 -13.23 -0.49
N LYS A 139 15.74 -14.23 -1.34
CA LYS A 139 15.83 -14.06 -2.79
C LYS A 139 14.53 -14.51 -3.44
N ALA A 140 13.88 -13.59 -4.17
CA ALA A 140 12.62 -13.88 -4.84
C ALA A 140 12.37 -12.93 -6.02
N ARG A 141 11.49 -13.33 -6.93
CA ARG A 141 10.95 -12.50 -7.99
C ARG A 141 9.60 -11.93 -7.63
N TYR A 142 8.77 -12.69 -6.94
CA TYR A 142 7.39 -12.30 -6.62
C TYR A 142 7.23 -12.06 -5.12
N VAL A 143 6.56 -10.96 -4.80
CA VAL A 143 6.17 -10.60 -3.43
C VAL A 143 4.66 -10.54 -3.36
N ARG A 144 4.03 -11.45 -2.62
CA ARG A 144 2.59 -11.44 -2.37
C ARG A 144 2.30 -10.83 -1.02
N VAL A 145 1.39 -9.89 -1.02
CA VAL A 145 0.83 -9.30 0.20
C VAL A 145 -0.61 -9.76 0.35
N THR A 146 -0.96 -10.19 1.55
CA THR A 146 -2.34 -10.49 1.92
C THR A 146 -2.68 -9.68 3.16
N ALA A 147 -3.79 -8.91 3.11
CA ALA A 147 -4.25 -8.10 4.22
C ALA A 147 -5.71 -8.43 4.52
N ARG A 148 -6.02 -8.65 5.80
CA ARG A 148 -7.37 -8.88 6.30
C ARG A 148 -7.90 -7.61 6.93
N GLY A 149 -9.06 -7.15 6.48
CA GLY A 149 -9.76 -6.02 7.07
C GLY A 149 -10.61 -6.43 8.27
N VAL A 150 -10.95 -5.46 9.09
CA VAL A 150 -11.82 -5.65 10.28
C VAL A 150 -13.31 -5.77 9.94
N GLY A 151 -13.68 -5.68 8.66
CA GLY A 151 -15.05 -5.69 8.20
C GLY A 151 -15.75 -4.38 8.54
N LYS A 152 -16.44 -4.29 9.70
CA LYS A 152 -17.25 -3.13 10.09
C LYS A 152 -16.68 -2.39 11.29
N CYS A 153 -16.88 -1.07 11.30
CA CYS A 153 -16.57 -0.24 12.44
C CYS A 153 -17.40 -0.66 13.67
N PRO A 154 -16.79 -0.69 14.88
CA PRO A 154 -17.46 -1.10 16.11
C PRO A 154 -18.54 -0.11 16.54
N PRO A 155 -19.42 -0.50 17.52
CA PRO A 155 -20.56 0.33 17.94
C PRO A 155 -20.20 1.70 18.54
N ASP A 156 -19.02 1.83 19.13
CA ASP A 156 -18.47 3.04 19.73
C ASP A 156 -17.70 3.94 18.76
N HIS A 157 -17.55 3.50 17.51
CA HIS A 157 -16.94 4.30 16.46
C HIS A 157 -17.87 5.45 16.00
N VAL A 158 -17.31 6.57 15.51
CA VAL A 158 -18.11 7.70 14.95
C VAL A 158 -18.94 7.31 13.72
N ARG A 159 -18.68 6.14 13.13
CA ARG A 159 -19.41 5.54 12.02
C ARG A 159 -19.76 4.07 12.31
N PRO A 160 -20.59 3.79 13.31
CA PRO A 160 -20.86 2.44 13.74
C PRO A 160 -21.50 1.60 12.62
N GLY A 161 -21.03 0.37 12.43
CA GLY A 161 -21.53 -0.56 11.42
C GLY A 161 -21.15 -0.24 9.97
N GLN A 162 -20.47 0.88 9.71
CA GLN A 162 -19.96 1.19 8.38
C GLN A 162 -18.83 0.23 8.01
N GLU A 163 -18.77 -0.18 6.73
CA GLU A 163 -17.66 -0.96 6.18
C GLU A 163 -16.34 -0.19 6.36
N ALA A 164 -15.38 -0.82 7.05
CA ALA A 164 -14.03 -0.31 7.18
C ALA A 164 -13.26 -0.53 5.89
N ARG A 165 -12.52 0.47 5.45
CA ARG A 165 -11.76 0.43 4.20
C ARG A 165 -10.28 0.48 4.48
N ILE A 166 -9.52 -0.20 3.62
CA ILE A 166 -8.05 -0.19 3.64
C ILE A 166 -7.54 0.56 2.42
N PHE A 167 -6.57 1.44 2.66
CA PHE A 167 -5.87 2.17 1.63
C PHE A 167 -4.36 1.98 1.79
N PHE A 168 -3.69 1.67 0.71
CA PHE A 168 -2.24 1.57 0.63
C PHE A 168 -1.67 2.53 -0.42
N ASP A 169 -0.45 3.00 -0.20
CA ASP A 169 0.32 3.75 -1.20
C ASP A 169 1.56 2.96 -1.64
N GLU A 170 2.70 3.56 -1.70
CA GLU A 170 3.95 3.05 -2.26
C GLU A 170 4.50 1.82 -1.52
N ILE A 171 4.93 0.84 -2.31
CA ILE A 171 5.75 -0.30 -1.88
C ILE A 171 7.22 0.07 -1.99
N ILE A 172 7.99 -0.20 -0.93
CA ILE A 172 9.44 -0.04 -0.92
C ILE A 172 10.07 -1.41 -0.66
N VAL A 173 10.90 -1.87 -1.59
CA VAL A 173 11.67 -3.11 -1.50
C VAL A 173 13.15 -2.78 -1.57
N GLU A 174 13.91 -3.21 -0.54
CA GLU A 174 15.36 -2.96 -0.43
C GLU A 174 16.15 -4.26 -0.26
#